data_0bbfa6efad81cff669b9ee51301c9f52
#
_entry.id   0bbfa6efad81cff669b9ee51301c9f52
#
_cell.length_a   1.000
_cell.length_b   1.000
_cell.length_c   1.000
_cell.angle_alpha   90.00
_cell.angle_beta   90.00
_cell.angle_gamma   90.00
#
_symmetry.space_group_name_H-M   'P 1'
#
loop_
_entity.id
_entity.type
_entity.pdbx_description
1 polymer ?
#
loop_
_entity_poly.entity_id
_entity_poly.type
_entity_poly.pdbx_seq_one_letter_code
_entity_poly.pdbx_strand_id
1 'polypeptide(L)'
;MLGGCPGSLPMSQATTTPSRVRIARRPVHGVLLLDKPLGLSSNQALQKAKWLLRAEKAGHTGTLDPLATGVLPLCFGAATKFSQIHLDADKTYEAVARLGVTTTTGDAEGEVLSESPVQVTPEDIVRVCQAFTGPITQIPPMHSALKKDGKALYEYARAGETVERAPRHVSIHALALEEVAAPEGQRWLKIRAHCSKGTYIRTLGEDIGQALGCGAHLVALRRVVTGPFVEADCVRLEDLEQMPEAERARQLRPVECLLPTHTPVQLLPEDAGRFLSGVRRRGHWPDAEHVAVFGTQPKALLGTAHIKAGELIPERLLSPPEIHSILESLA
;
A
#
# COMPACT_ATOMS: atom_id res chain seq x y z
N MET A 1 -83.14 17.10 -0.99
CA MET A 1 -82.86 16.07 -1.99
C MET A 1 -81.51 16.29 -2.62
N LEU A 2 -80.72 15.21 -2.77
CA LEU A 2 -79.47 15.08 -3.51
C LEU A 2 -78.25 15.42 -2.65
N GLY A 3 -77.45 14.50 -2.19
CA GLY A 3 -76.93 13.25 -2.69
C GLY A 3 -75.55 13.49 -3.29
N GLY A 4 -74.47 13.74 -2.44
CA GLY A 4 -73.09 13.93 -2.83
C GLY A 4 -72.27 12.69 -2.45
N CYS A 5 -71.74 11.93 -3.42
CA CYS A 5 -70.85 10.81 -3.24
C CYS A 5 -69.49 11.22 -2.64
N PRO A 6 -68.87 10.46 -1.75
CA PRO A 6 -67.50 10.69 -1.28
C PRO A 6 -66.52 10.17 -2.30
N GLY A 7 -65.62 11.06 -2.78
CA GLY A 7 -64.49 10.70 -3.63
C GLY A 7 -63.45 9.81 -2.91
N SER A 8 -63.12 8.72 -3.54
CA SER A 8 -62.07 7.78 -3.13
C SER A 8 -60.68 8.45 -3.26
N LEU A 9 -59.92 8.50 -2.19
CA LEU A 9 -58.52 8.88 -2.14
C LEU A 9 -57.68 7.78 -2.81
N PRO A 10 -56.65 8.13 -3.63
CA PRO A 10 -55.74 7.14 -4.19
C PRO A 10 -54.83 6.56 -3.10
N MET A 11 -54.78 5.24 -3.05
CA MET A 11 -53.84 4.49 -2.22
C MET A 11 -52.41 4.81 -2.63
N SER A 12 -51.63 5.37 -1.69
CA SER A 12 -50.18 5.54 -1.81
C SER A 12 -49.50 4.19 -1.97
N GLN A 13 -48.90 3.95 -3.14
CA GLN A 13 -48.03 2.80 -3.38
C GLN A 13 -46.75 2.99 -2.57
N ALA A 14 -46.57 2.18 -1.55
CA ALA A 14 -45.33 2.10 -0.80
C ALA A 14 -44.22 1.56 -1.72
N THR A 15 -43.30 2.42 -2.12
CA THR A 15 -42.05 2.04 -2.79
C THR A 15 -41.19 1.27 -1.82
N THR A 16 -41.20 -0.07 -1.94
CA THR A 16 -40.27 -0.95 -1.22
C THR A 16 -38.86 -0.73 -1.79
N THR A 17 -38.04 -0.03 -1.04
CA THR A 17 -36.59 0.05 -1.28
C THR A 17 -36.01 -1.36 -1.25
N PRO A 18 -35.26 -1.81 -2.28
CA PRO A 18 -34.70 -3.15 -2.27
C PRO A 18 -33.75 -3.31 -1.09
N SER A 19 -34.04 -4.27 -0.23
CA SER A 19 -33.19 -4.66 0.89
C SER A 19 -31.81 -5.03 0.35
N ARG A 20 -30.77 -4.31 0.77
CA ARG A 20 -29.38 -4.65 0.46
C ARG A 20 -29.10 -6.04 1.02
N VAL A 21 -28.91 -7.02 0.14
CA VAL A 21 -28.50 -8.37 0.52
C VAL A 21 -27.18 -8.26 1.30
N ARG A 22 -27.21 -8.54 2.59
CA ARG A 22 -26.00 -8.63 3.42
C ARG A 22 -25.25 -9.89 3.01
N ILE A 23 -24.17 -9.72 2.25
CA ILE A 23 -23.27 -10.83 1.92
C ILE A 23 -22.55 -11.22 3.22
N ALA A 24 -22.68 -12.50 3.64
CA ALA A 24 -21.98 -13.03 4.80
C ALA A 24 -20.47 -12.95 4.55
N ARG A 25 -19.75 -12.36 5.49
CA ARG A 25 -18.28 -12.30 5.48
C ARG A 25 -17.73 -13.57 6.11
N ARG A 26 -16.51 -13.92 5.73
CA ARG A 26 -15.81 -15.12 6.24
C ARG A 26 -14.38 -14.77 6.65
N PRO A 27 -13.76 -15.56 7.53
CA PRO A 27 -12.33 -15.46 7.78
C PRO A 27 -11.58 -15.83 6.50
N VAL A 28 -10.77 -14.90 6.02
CA VAL A 28 -9.87 -15.07 4.87
C VAL A 28 -8.49 -14.66 5.33
N HIS A 29 -7.48 -15.50 5.09
CA HIS A 29 -6.12 -15.26 5.53
C HIS A 29 -5.17 -15.33 4.35
N GLY A 30 -4.19 -14.40 4.29
CA GLY A 30 -3.19 -14.37 3.24
C GLY A 30 -2.94 -12.97 2.70
N VAL A 31 -2.15 -12.88 1.65
CA VAL A 31 -1.73 -11.64 1.00
C VAL A 31 -2.11 -11.67 -0.47
N LEU A 32 -2.90 -10.69 -0.91
CA LEU A 32 -3.16 -10.45 -2.31
C LEU A 32 -2.21 -9.38 -2.83
N LEU A 33 -1.43 -9.68 -3.85
CA LEU A 33 -0.65 -8.68 -4.56
C LEU A 33 -1.54 -8.06 -5.64
N LEU A 34 -2.01 -6.84 -5.38
CA LEU A 34 -2.90 -6.14 -6.29
C LEU A 34 -2.09 -5.17 -7.17
N ASP A 35 -2.30 -5.22 -8.48
CA ASP A 35 -1.97 -4.10 -9.37
C ASP A 35 -3.08 -3.05 -9.22
N LYS A 36 -2.81 -2.02 -8.42
CA LYS A 36 -3.79 -0.97 -8.16
C LYS A 36 -4.04 -0.15 -9.45
N PRO A 37 -5.27 -0.07 -9.93
CA PRO A 37 -5.58 0.73 -11.10
C PRO A 37 -5.49 2.23 -10.81
N LEU A 38 -5.42 3.03 -11.87
CA LEU A 38 -5.53 4.48 -11.83
C LEU A 38 -6.89 4.92 -11.26
N GLY A 39 -6.92 6.07 -10.59
CA GLY A 39 -8.14 6.76 -10.14
C GLY A 39 -8.73 6.24 -8.81
N LEU A 40 -8.30 5.08 -8.30
CA LEU A 40 -8.71 4.59 -6.99
C LEU A 40 -7.68 4.94 -5.92
N SER A 41 -8.12 5.38 -4.75
CA SER A 41 -7.28 5.39 -3.55
C SER A 41 -6.95 3.96 -3.11
N SER A 42 -5.85 3.77 -2.36
CA SER A 42 -5.51 2.46 -1.79
C SER A 42 -6.63 1.87 -0.95
N ASN A 43 -7.37 2.70 -0.19
CA ASN A 43 -8.49 2.21 0.60
C ASN A 43 -9.68 1.78 -0.26
N GLN A 44 -10.00 2.50 -1.34
CA GLN A 44 -11.06 2.08 -2.26
C GLN A 44 -10.74 0.74 -2.92
N ALA A 45 -9.50 0.57 -3.42
CA ALA A 45 -9.03 -0.70 -3.99
C ALA A 45 -9.08 -1.84 -2.94
N LEU A 46 -8.64 -1.57 -1.71
CA LEU A 46 -8.72 -2.50 -0.58
C LEU A 46 -10.18 -2.93 -0.30
N GLN A 47 -11.11 -1.97 -0.19
CA GLN A 47 -12.51 -2.29 0.11
C GLN A 47 -13.16 -3.11 -1.02
N LYS A 48 -12.81 -2.83 -2.28
CA LYS A 48 -13.29 -3.60 -3.43
C LYS A 48 -12.76 -5.04 -3.41
N ALA A 49 -11.46 -5.25 -3.19
CA ALA A 49 -10.87 -6.57 -3.04
C ALA A 49 -11.43 -7.32 -1.82
N LYS A 50 -11.60 -6.63 -0.70
CA LYS A 50 -12.23 -7.18 0.53
C LYS A 50 -13.66 -7.66 0.28
N TRP A 51 -14.43 -6.92 -0.51
CA TRP A 51 -15.80 -7.32 -0.89
C TRP A 51 -15.79 -8.55 -1.81
N LEU A 52 -14.91 -8.58 -2.83
CA LEU A 52 -14.78 -9.68 -3.78
C LEU A 52 -14.40 -11.00 -3.09
N LEU A 53 -13.56 -10.94 -2.05
CA LEU A 53 -13.14 -12.10 -1.25
C LEU A 53 -14.08 -12.39 -0.07
N ARG A 54 -15.11 -11.56 0.16
CA ARG A 54 -16.02 -11.62 1.34
C ARG A 54 -15.26 -11.61 2.66
N ALA A 55 -14.10 -10.97 2.72
CA ALA A 55 -13.22 -11.01 3.88
C ALA A 55 -13.74 -10.14 5.04
N GLU A 56 -13.59 -10.64 6.28
CA GLU A 56 -13.96 -9.91 7.51
C GLU A 56 -12.97 -8.78 7.81
N LYS A 57 -11.67 -9.05 7.64
CA LYS A 57 -10.58 -8.15 8.01
C LYS A 57 -9.58 -8.01 6.87
N ALA A 58 -9.20 -6.77 6.57
CA ALA A 58 -8.15 -6.49 5.59
C ALA A 58 -7.43 -5.17 5.92
N GLY A 59 -6.21 -5.03 5.40
CA GLY A 59 -5.37 -3.83 5.44
C GLY A 59 -4.39 -3.83 4.27
N HIS A 60 -3.65 -2.75 4.05
CA HIS A 60 -2.62 -2.68 3.01
C HIS A 60 -1.27 -2.27 3.58
N THR A 61 -0.18 -2.58 2.87
CA THR A 61 1.19 -2.23 3.24
C THR A 61 1.70 -1.06 2.39
N GLY A 62 1.36 0.14 2.78
CA GLY A 62 1.80 1.38 2.12
C GLY A 62 0.80 1.94 1.12
N THR A 63 0.45 3.20 1.34
CA THR A 63 -0.51 3.95 0.54
C THR A 63 0.06 4.28 -0.83
N LEU A 64 -0.80 4.22 -1.84
CA LEU A 64 -0.65 4.82 -3.17
C LEU A 64 -1.74 5.86 -3.36
N ASP A 65 -1.38 7.01 -3.92
CA ASP A 65 -2.32 8.07 -4.29
C ASP A 65 -3.26 7.63 -5.43
N PRO A 66 -4.37 8.32 -5.72
CA PRO A 66 -5.26 7.95 -6.83
C PRO A 66 -4.56 7.93 -8.19
N LEU A 67 -3.67 8.91 -8.47
CA LEU A 67 -2.84 8.94 -9.67
C LEU A 67 -1.87 7.75 -9.76
N ALA A 68 -1.39 7.24 -8.63
CA ALA A 68 -0.41 6.17 -8.60
C ALA A 68 -1.04 4.80 -8.89
N THR A 69 -0.35 3.98 -9.67
CA THR A 69 -0.70 2.59 -10.01
C THR A 69 0.32 1.59 -9.49
N GLY A 70 0.09 0.29 -9.69
CA GLY A 70 1.08 -0.76 -9.47
C GLY A 70 0.95 -1.49 -8.13
N VAL A 71 2.05 -2.05 -7.66
CA VAL A 71 2.11 -3.03 -6.57
C VAL A 71 1.52 -2.51 -5.27
N LEU A 72 0.40 -3.06 -4.86
CA LEU A 72 -0.26 -2.78 -3.58
C LEU A 72 -0.56 -4.09 -2.85
N PRO A 73 0.29 -4.53 -1.91
CA PRO A 73 0.01 -5.73 -1.14
C PRO A 73 -1.14 -5.50 -0.16
N LEU A 74 -2.17 -6.33 -0.25
CA LEU A 74 -3.35 -6.35 0.59
C LEU A 74 -3.28 -7.54 1.55
N CYS A 75 -3.28 -7.26 2.85
CA CYS A 75 -3.22 -8.28 3.90
C CYS A 75 -4.64 -8.60 4.38
N PHE A 76 -4.98 -9.89 4.42
CA PHE A 76 -6.28 -10.38 4.89
C PHE A 76 -6.14 -11.20 6.17
N GLY A 77 -7.07 -11.02 7.10
CA GLY A 77 -7.14 -11.76 8.35
C GLY A 77 -5.83 -11.75 9.13
N ALA A 78 -5.24 -12.92 9.36
CA ALA A 78 -3.98 -13.12 10.08
C ALA A 78 -2.81 -12.30 9.52
N ALA A 79 -2.72 -12.13 8.19
CA ALA A 79 -1.66 -11.35 7.54
C ALA A 79 -1.63 -9.88 8.00
N THR A 80 -2.76 -9.32 8.46
CA THR A 80 -2.79 -7.95 8.97
C THR A 80 -1.91 -7.72 10.20
N LYS A 81 -1.57 -8.77 10.94
CA LYS A 81 -0.69 -8.70 12.11
C LYS A 81 0.76 -8.39 11.72
N PHE A 82 1.15 -8.76 10.50
CA PHE A 82 2.52 -8.62 9.99
C PHE A 82 2.67 -7.48 8.96
N SER A 83 1.58 -6.78 8.65
CA SER A 83 1.58 -5.70 7.64
C SER A 83 2.58 -4.57 7.96
N GLN A 84 2.83 -4.28 9.24
CA GLN A 84 3.78 -3.25 9.67
C GLN A 84 5.22 -3.58 9.27
N ILE A 85 5.62 -4.85 9.33
CA ILE A 85 6.96 -5.31 8.95
C ILE A 85 7.25 -4.94 7.50
N HIS A 86 6.25 -5.10 6.63
CA HIS A 86 6.40 -4.80 5.20
C HIS A 86 6.31 -3.31 4.86
N LEU A 87 5.72 -2.48 5.73
CA LEU A 87 5.69 -1.01 5.52
C LEU A 87 7.09 -0.41 5.45
N ASP A 88 8.04 -1.01 6.14
CA ASP A 88 9.42 -0.52 6.24
C ASP A 88 10.32 -0.94 5.06
N ALA A 89 9.85 -1.82 4.19
CA ALA A 89 10.61 -2.27 3.02
C ALA A 89 10.88 -1.12 2.03
N ASP A 90 11.98 -1.23 1.29
CA ASP A 90 12.30 -0.33 0.18
C ASP A 90 11.32 -0.49 -0.99
N LYS A 91 11.21 0.54 -1.81
CA LYS A 91 10.29 0.59 -2.94
C LYS A 91 11.00 1.06 -4.21
N THR A 92 10.54 0.56 -5.35
CA THR A 92 10.96 1.10 -6.65
C THR A 92 9.74 1.66 -7.37
N TYR A 93 9.91 2.86 -7.90
CA TYR A 93 8.88 3.57 -8.64
C TYR A 93 9.38 3.91 -10.04
N GLU A 94 8.45 3.91 -10.99
CA GLU A 94 8.57 4.60 -12.26
C GLU A 94 7.57 5.74 -12.29
N ALA A 95 8.03 6.93 -12.62
CA ALA A 95 7.20 8.12 -12.74
C ALA A 95 7.54 8.87 -14.03
N VAL A 96 6.60 9.68 -14.48
CA VAL A 96 6.82 10.62 -15.58
C VAL A 96 6.50 12.01 -15.05
N ALA A 97 7.45 12.92 -15.15
CA ALA A 97 7.31 14.31 -14.77
C ALA A 97 7.19 15.19 -16.04
N ARG A 98 6.20 16.07 -16.08
CA ARG A 98 6.12 17.17 -17.06
C ARG A 98 6.95 18.34 -16.54
N LEU A 99 7.97 18.71 -17.30
CA LEU A 99 8.82 19.87 -17.01
C LEU A 99 8.12 21.19 -17.39
N GLY A 100 8.49 22.26 -16.68
CA GLY A 100 8.01 23.61 -16.96
C GLY A 100 6.64 23.96 -16.37
N VAL A 101 6.01 23.07 -15.63
CA VAL A 101 4.70 23.31 -15.00
C VAL A 101 4.69 22.79 -13.58
N THR A 102 4.28 23.64 -12.62
CA THR A 102 4.05 23.21 -11.23
C THR A 102 2.55 23.19 -10.90
N THR A 103 2.15 22.33 -9.96
CA THR A 103 0.74 22.20 -9.55
C THR A 103 0.60 22.21 -8.03
N THR A 104 -0.61 22.42 -7.53
CA THR A 104 -0.92 22.46 -6.09
C THR A 104 -0.66 21.16 -5.35
N THR A 105 -0.67 20.02 -6.05
CA THR A 105 -0.49 18.68 -5.48
C THR A 105 0.85 18.03 -5.84
N GLY A 106 1.64 18.66 -6.74
CA GLY A 106 2.85 18.09 -7.31
C GLY A 106 2.58 16.96 -8.32
N ASP A 107 1.33 16.80 -8.74
CA ASP A 107 0.88 15.84 -9.76
C ASP A 107 -0.23 16.43 -10.65
N ALA A 108 -0.69 15.67 -11.64
CA ALA A 108 -1.67 16.11 -12.61
C ALA A 108 -3.12 16.24 -12.07
N GLU A 109 -3.36 15.88 -10.80
CA GLU A 109 -4.66 16.06 -10.14
C GLU A 109 -4.82 17.50 -9.57
N GLY A 110 -3.70 18.26 -9.44
CA GLY A 110 -3.69 19.61 -8.90
C GLY A 110 -3.91 20.70 -9.94
N GLU A 111 -4.32 21.88 -9.47
CA GLU A 111 -4.41 23.09 -10.29
C GLU A 111 -3.01 23.61 -10.63
N VAL A 112 -2.83 24.17 -11.84
CA VAL A 112 -1.57 24.76 -12.28
C VAL A 112 -1.26 26.01 -11.45
N LEU A 113 -0.06 26.04 -10.87
CA LEU A 113 0.46 27.19 -10.10
C LEU A 113 1.34 28.11 -10.93
N SER A 114 2.21 27.52 -11.77
CA SER A 114 3.12 28.29 -12.62
C SER A 114 3.49 27.53 -13.88
N GLU A 115 3.82 28.28 -14.92
CA GLU A 115 4.42 27.78 -16.15
C GLU A 115 5.75 28.52 -16.41
N SER A 116 6.78 27.81 -16.84
CA SER A 116 8.11 28.33 -17.08
C SER A 116 8.72 27.70 -18.34
N PRO A 117 9.54 28.43 -19.11
CA PRO A 117 10.27 27.86 -20.23
C PRO A 117 11.22 26.74 -19.76
N VAL A 118 11.33 25.70 -20.56
CA VAL A 118 12.22 24.55 -20.26
C VAL A 118 13.49 24.68 -21.08
N GLN A 119 14.59 25.08 -20.44
CA GLN A 119 15.92 25.20 -21.05
C GLN A 119 16.91 24.22 -20.42
N VAL A 120 16.51 22.94 -20.37
CA VAL A 120 17.25 21.87 -19.72
C VAL A 120 18.13 21.16 -20.74
N THR A 121 19.41 20.95 -20.42
CA THR A 121 20.37 20.20 -21.24
C THR A 121 20.53 18.76 -20.72
N PRO A 122 21.09 17.83 -21.51
CA PRO A 122 21.42 16.49 -21.03
C PRO A 122 22.38 16.51 -19.82
N GLU A 123 23.33 17.45 -19.80
CA GLU A 123 24.30 17.65 -18.71
C GLU A 123 23.60 18.06 -17.41
N ASP A 124 22.56 18.90 -17.49
CA ASP A 124 21.75 19.27 -16.34
C ASP A 124 21.02 18.05 -15.75
N ILE A 125 20.47 17.19 -16.59
CA ILE A 125 19.81 15.95 -16.16
C ILE A 125 20.80 15.05 -15.41
N VAL A 126 22.01 14.86 -15.95
CA VAL A 126 23.06 14.06 -15.30
C VAL A 126 23.45 14.65 -13.95
N ARG A 127 23.69 15.95 -13.89
CA ARG A 127 24.05 16.68 -12.66
C ARG A 127 22.96 16.53 -11.59
N VAL A 128 21.70 16.73 -11.95
CA VAL A 128 20.56 16.62 -11.03
C VAL A 128 20.37 15.17 -10.59
N CYS A 129 20.49 14.18 -11.48
CA CYS A 129 20.44 12.77 -11.14
C CYS A 129 21.47 12.41 -10.06
N GLN A 130 22.72 12.89 -10.20
CA GLN A 130 23.77 12.68 -9.20
C GLN A 130 23.44 13.36 -7.86
N ALA A 131 22.93 14.58 -7.88
CA ALA A 131 22.60 15.36 -6.68
C ALA A 131 21.46 14.74 -5.85
N PHE A 132 20.52 14.05 -6.49
CA PHE A 132 19.37 13.40 -5.82
C PHE A 132 19.59 11.91 -5.54
N THR A 133 20.74 11.34 -5.86
CA THR A 133 21.12 9.97 -5.49
C THR A 133 21.82 9.96 -4.13
N GLY A 134 21.41 9.07 -3.23
CA GLY A 134 21.91 8.96 -1.85
C GLY A 134 20.96 9.56 -0.83
N PRO A 135 21.46 9.98 0.36
CA PRO A 135 20.63 10.59 1.40
C PRO A 135 20.15 11.99 0.97
N ILE A 136 18.85 12.22 1.05
CA ILE A 136 18.23 13.52 0.78
C ILE A 136 17.26 13.90 1.90
N THR A 137 16.91 15.17 1.96
CA THR A 137 15.89 15.69 2.88
C THR A 137 14.68 16.14 2.07
N GLN A 138 13.50 15.65 2.43
CA GLN A 138 12.23 16.04 1.82
C GLN A 138 11.30 16.69 2.85
N ILE A 139 10.54 17.70 2.43
CA ILE A 139 9.38 18.18 3.18
C ILE A 139 8.14 17.42 2.65
N PRO A 140 7.47 16.61 3.47
CA PRO A 140 6.29 15.85 3.03
C PRO A 140 5.22 16.75 2.43
N PRO A 141 4.52 16.31 1.36
CA PRO A 141 3.48 17.15 0.76
C PRO A 141 2.26 17.27 1.70
N MET A 142 1.51 18.38 1.58
CA MET A 142 0.25 18.58 2.31
C MET A 142 -0.78 17.49 1.97
N HIS A 143 -0.82 17.05 0.71
CA HIS A 143 -1.65 15.95 0.25
C HIS A 143 -1.04 14.59 0.59
N SER A 144 -0.91 14.29 1.90
CA SER A 144 -0.38 13.02 2.40
C SER A 144 -1.21 12.45 3.56
N ALA A 145 -1.05 11.15 3.82
CA ALA A 145 -1.70 10.44 4.92
C ALA A 145 -0.98 10.61 6.27
N LEU A 146 0.09 11.41 6.33
CA LEU A 146 0.74 11.75 7.59
C LEU A 146 -0.22 12.48 8.51
N LYS A 147 -0.13 12.18 9.81
CA LYS A 147 -0.98 12.81 10.81
C LYS A 147 -0.25 13.91 11.58
N LYS A 148 -0.91 15.05 11.75
CA LYS A 148 -0.57 16.09 12.72
C LYS A 148 -1.77 16.29 13.61
N ASP A 149 -1.57 16.29 14.92
CA ASP A 149 -2.63 16.44 15.93
C ASP A 149 -3.83 15.48 15.74
N GLY A 150 -3.53 14.24 15.31
CA GLY A 150 -4.52 13.19 15.07
C GLY A 150 -5.27 13.25 13.73
N LYS A 151 -5.18 14.37 12.99
CA LYS A 151 -5.82 14.60 11.67
C LYS A 151 -4.80 14.40 10.55
N ALA A 152 -5.19 13.79 9.43
CA ALA A 152 -4.30 13.60 8.30
C ALA A 152 -4.02 14.91 7.54
N LEU A 153 -2.80 15.09 7.01
CA LEU A 153 -2.42 16.33 6.31
C LEU A 153 -3.32 16.66 5.13
N TYR A 154 -3.78 15.65 4.37
CA TYR A 154 -4.70 15.88 3.26
C TYR A 154 -6.07 16.44 3.70
N GLU A 155 -6.47 16.23 4.95
CA GLU A 155 -7.72 16.81 5.49
C GLU A 155 -7.55 18.32 5.78
N TYR A 156 -6.36 18.75 6.23
CA TYR A 156 -6.01 20.17 6.35
C TYR A 156 -5.96 20.83 4.97
N ALA A 157 -5.28 20.18 4.00
CA ALA A 157 -5.17 20.70 2.63
C ALA A 157 -6.56 20.93 2.00
N ARG A 158 -7.49 19.99 2.17
CA ARG A 158 -8.88 20.13 1.67
C ARG A 158 -9.66 21.24 2.36
N ALA A 159 -9.31 21.58 3.59
CA ALA A 159 -9.89 22.72 4.30
C ALA A 159 -9.22 24.06 3.94
N GLY A 160 -8.23 24.07 3.02
CA GLY A 160 -7.47 25.27 2.67
C GLY A 160 -6.43 25.66 3.73
N GLU A 161 -6.18 24.79 4.71
CA GLU A 161 -5.26 25.05 5.81
C GLU A 161 -3.86 24.50 5.45
N THR A 162 -2.82 25.32 5.65
CA THR A 162 -1.43 24.89 5.56
C THR A 162 -0.86 24.72 6.96
N VAL A 163 -0.23 23.57 7.22
CA VAL A 163 0.42 23.29 8.50
C VAL A 163 1.92 23.04 8.28
N GLU A 164 2.71 23.40 9.27
CA GLU A 164 4.15 23.13 9.27
C GLU A 164 4.40 21.62 9.27
N ARG A 165 5.34 21.18 8.44
CA ARG A 165 5.74 19.79 8.25
C ARG A 165 7.23 19.67 8.52
N ALA A 166 7.57 18.75 9.43
CA ALA A 166 8.97 18.49 9.72
C ALA A 166 9.66 17.85 8.50
N PRO A 167 10.87 18.31 8.14
CA PRO A 167 11.69 17.66 7.14
C PRO A 167 11.97 16.19 7.51
N ARG A 168 12.10 15.32 6.51
CA ARG A 168 12.40 13.90 6.68
C ARG A 168 13.62 13.52 5.88
N HIS A 169 14.49 12.73 6.50
CA HIS A 169 15.62 12.12 5.81
C HIS A 169 15.14 10.82 5.16
N VAL A 170 15.43 10.70 3.87
CA VAL A 170 15.16 9.52 3.05
C VAL A 170 16.39 9.21 2.21
N SER A 171 16.50 7.99 1.70
CA SER A 171 17.60 7.58 0.84
C SER A 171 17.08 7.16 -0.53
N ILE A 172 17.65 7.72 -1.57
CA ILE A 172 17.46 7.28 -2.95
C ILE A 172 18.65 6.37 -3.29
N HIS A 173 18.43 5.07 -3.18
CA HIS A 173 19.48 4.06 -3.40
C HIS A 173 19.97 4.01 -4.85
N ALA A 174 19.05 4.24 -5.80
CA ALA A 174 19.35 4.38 -7.21
C ALA A 174 18.34 5.33 -7.86
N LEU A 175 18.81 6.19 -8.73
CA LEU A 175 18.01 7.12 -9.52
C LEU A 175 18.44 7.03 -10.99
N ALA A 176 17.48 6.97 -11.89
CA ALA A 176 17.71 7.15 -13.33
C ALA A 176 16.71 8.20 -13.84
N LEU A 177 17.21 9.14 -14.61
CA LEU A 177 16.45 10.21 -15.26
C LEU A 177 16.67 10.11 -16.78
N GLU A 178 15.58 10.06 -17.54
CA GLU A 178 15.62 9.93 -18.99
C GLU A 178 14.54 10.81 -19.63
N GLU A 179 14.91 11.60 -20.63
CA GLU A 179 13.94 12.35 -21.41
C GLU A 179 13.17 11.39 -22.31
N VAL A 180 11.83 11.49 -22.31
CA VAL A 180 10.97 10.59 -23.06
C VAL A 180 10.06 11.37 -24.00
N ALA A 181 9.47 10.66 -24.98
CA ALA A 181 8.53 11.25 -25.92
C ALA A 181 7.37 11.93 -25.17
N ALA A 182 7.05 13.15 -25.58
CA ALA A 182 6.03 13.99 -24.98
C ALA A 182 5.09 14.54 -26.07
N PRO A 183 3.88 15.01 -25.71
CA PRO A 183 3.04 15.80 -26.59
C PRO A 183 3.76 17.05 -27.12
N GLU A 184 3.31 17.55 -28.28
CA GLU A 184 3.92 18.73 -28.90
C GLU A 184 3.96 19.92 -27.93
N GLY A 185 5.11 20.61 -27.90
CA GLY A 185 5.35 21.74 -27.01
C GLY A 185 5.60 21.38 -25.53
N GLN A 186 5.65 20.10 -25.20
CA GLN A 186 5.95 19.64 -23.83
C GLN A 186 7.31 18.92 -23.78
N ARG A 187 7.91 18.87 -22.58
CA ARG A 187 9.08 18.04 -22.29
C ARG A 187 8.81 17.20 -21.05
N TRP A 188 8.99 15.89 -21.20
CA TRP A 188 8.73 14.92 -20.15
C TRP A 188 10.01 14.20 -19.74
N LEU A 189 10.14 13.95 -18.44
CA LEU A 189 11.25 13.25 -17.83
C LEU A 189 10.74 11.98 -17.16
N LYS A 190 11.21 10.82 -17.60
CA LYS A 190 11.00 9.56 -16.89
C LYS A 190 11.94 9.50 -15.69
N ILE A 191 11.40 9.14 -14.54
CA ILE A 191 12.10 9.00 -13.26
C ILE A 191 11.94 7.55 -12.82
N ARG A 192 13.06 6.83 -12.68
CA ARG A 192 13.06 5.53 -12.02
C ARG A 192 13.85 5.65 -10.73
N ALA A 193 13.19 5.48 -9.58
CA ALA A 193 13.77 5.66 -8.26
C ALA A 193 13.61 4.40 -7.40
N HIS A 194 14.74 3.82 -6.91
CA HIS A 194 14.76 2.86 -5.83
C HIS A 194 15.07 3.61 -4.54
N CYS A 195 14.18 3.55 -3.54
CA CYS A 195 14.25 4.43 -2.39
C CYS A 195 13.76 3.77 -1.10
N SER A 196 14.22 4.34 0.02
CA SER A 196 13.80 3.94 1.35
C SER A 196 12.32 4.25 1.62
N LYS A 197 11.77 3.66 2.69
CA LYS A 197 10.44 4.00 3.19
C LYS A 197 10.28 5.50 3.41
N GLY A 198 9.06 5.99 3.24
CA GLY A 198 8.71 7.39 3.54
C GLY A 198 9.07 8.39 2.46
N THR A 199 9.69 7.96 1.36
CA THR A 199 9.99 8.81 0.20
C THR A 199 8.71 9.18 -0.54
N TYR A 200 8.53 10.46 -0.81
CA TYR A 200 7.45 11.02 -1.63
C TYR A 200 7.96 11.28 -3.05
N ILE A 201 7.49 10.49 -4.01
CA ILE A 201 7.96 10.61 -5.41
C ILE A 201 7.41 11.89 -6.06
N ARG A 202 6.27 12.40 -5.64
CA ARG A 202 5.75 13.72 -6.06
C ARG A 202 6.72 14.83 -5.65
N THR A 203 7.12 14.85 -4.39
CA THR A 203 8.13 15.81 -3.89
C THR A 203 9.46 15.65 -4.61
N LEU A 204 9.91 14.40 -4.87
CA LEU A 204 11.12 14.16 -5.66
C LEU A 204 11.01 14.75 -7.07
N GLY A 205 9.87 14.61 -7.74
CA GLY A 205 9.61 15.20 -9.05
C GLY A 205 9.63 16.73 -9.04
N GLU A 206 9.00 17.34 -8.02
CA GLU A 206 9.03 18.80 -7.80
C GLU A 206 10.44 19.31 -7.54
N ASP A 207 11.18 18.67 -6.64
CA ASP A 207 12.56 19.04 -6.28
C ASP A 207 13.51 18.92 -7.48
N ILE A 208 13.38 17.84 -8.29
CA ILE A 208 14.12 17.67 -9.55
C ILE A 208 13.79 18.81 -10.51
N GLY A 209 12.50 19.12 -10.72
CA GLY A 209 12.07 20.21 -11.59
C GLY A 209 12.58 21.56 -11.14
N GLN A 210 12.62 21.81 -9.84
CA GLN A 210 13.20 23.03 -9.26
C GLN A 210 14.72 23.10 -9.48
N ALA A 211 15.43 21.99 -9.29
CA ALA A 211 16.89 21.91 -9.52
C ALA A 211 17.27 22.06 -11.00
N LEU A 212 16.36 21.69 -11.91
CA LEU A 212 16.46 21.94 -13.35
C LEU A 212 16.10 23.41 -13.72
N GLY A 213 15.58 24.21 -12.79
CA GLY A 213 15.26 25.63 -12.97
C GLY A 213 13.93 25.93 -13.68
N CYS A 214 13.10 24.92 -13.97
CA CYS A 214 11.85 25.12 -14.69
C CYS A 214 10.60 24.68 -13.90
N GLY A 215 10.75 23.94 -12.79
CA GLY A 215 9.64 23.28 -12.10
C GLY A 215 9.15 22.02 -12.83
N ALA A 216 8.42 21.19 -12.12
CA ALA A 216 7.78 19.99 -12.68
C ALA A 216 6.62 19.51 -11.80
N HIS A 217 5.77 18.64 -12.37
CA HIS A 217 4.79 17.83 -11.64
C HIS A 217 4.67 16.44 -12.28
N LEU A 218 4.21 15.45 -11.51
CA LEU A 218 4.04 14.09 -12.04
C LEU A 218 2.77 13.98 -12.88
N VAL A 219 2.89 13.41 -14.08
CA VAL A 219 1.75 13.04 -14.94
C VAL A 219 1.45 11.54 -14.88
N ALA A 220 2.41 10.72 -14.41
CA ALA A 220 2.22 9.30 -14.15
C ALA A 220 3.11 8.85 -12.99
N LEU A 221 2.61 7.88 -12.22
CA LEU A 221 3.35 7.26 -11.12
C LEU A 221 2.96 5.79 -11.02
N ARG A 222 3.95 4.89 -11.01
CA ARG A 222 3.75 3.46 -10.84
C ARG A 222 4.74 2.90 -9.84
N ARG A 223 4.25 2.17 -8.84
CA ARG A 223 5.11 1.39 -7.95
C ARG A 223 5.33 0.03 -8.55
N VAL A 224 6.56 -0.25 -8.98
CA VAL A 224 6.94 -1.50 -9.66
C VAL A 224 7.48 -2.56 -8.70
N VAL A 225 8.03 -2.13 -7.54
CA VAL A 225 8.55 -3.04 -6.51
C VAL A 225 8.21 -2.51 -5.11
N THR A 226 7.89 -3.41 -4.17
CA THR A 226 7.83 -3.11 -2.74
C THR A 226 8.32 -4.32 -1.94
N GLY A 227 9.49 -4.19 -1.29
CA GLY A 227 10.19 -5.32 -0.68
C GLY A 227 10.42 -6.45 -1.67
N PRO A 228 9.97 -7.69 -1.38
CA PRO A 228 10.15 -8.84 -2.26
C PRO A 228 9.12 -8.91 -3.39
N PHE A 229 8.11 -8.01 -3.41
CA PHE A 229 7.00 -8.09 -4.36
C PHE A 229 7.24 -7.21 -5.58
N VAL A 230 7.04 -7.80 -6.77
CA VAL A 230 7.19 -7.14 -8.07
C VAL A 230 5.87 -7.10 -8.81
N GLU A 231 5.75 -6.18 -9.78
CA GLU A 231 4.51 -6.00 -10.54
C GLU A 231 4.07 -7.24 -11.34
N ALA A 232 5.03 -8.03 -11.82
CA ALA A 232 4.74 -9.28 -12.55
C ALA A 232 3.96 -10.31 -11.72
N ASP A 233 3.99 -10.18 -10.40
CA ASP A 233 3.32 -11.08 -9.45
C ASP A 233 1.90 -10.61 -9.08
N CYS A 234 1.49 -9.44 -9.56
CA CYS A 234 0.24 -8.81 -9.18
C CYS A 234 -0.92 -9.23 -10.08
N VAL A 235 -2.09 -9.36 -9.48
CA VAL A 235 -3.36 -9.50 -10.20
C VAL A 235 -4.00 -8.12 -10.39
N ARG A 236 -4.53 -7.84 -11.58
CA ARG A 236 -5.30 -6.61 -11.82
C ARG A 236 -6.68 -6.71 -11.17
N LEU A 237 -7.19 -5.57 -10.74
CA LEU A 237 -8.49 -5.52 -10.05
C LEU A 237 -9.64 -5.99 -10.97
N GLU A 238 -9.60 -5.63 -12.24
CA GLU A 238 -10.57 -6.02 -13.26
C GLU A 238 -10.57 -7.53 -13.48
N ASP A 239 -9.39 -8.16 -13.53
CA ASP A 239 -9.26 -9.62 -13.67
C ASP A 239 -9.83 -10.33 -12.43
N LEU A 240 -9.52 -9.81 -11.23
CA LEU A 240 -10.05 -10.34 -9.98
C LEU A 240 -11.59 -10.27 -9.92
N GLU A 241 -12.20 -9.23 -10.51
CA GLU A 241 -13.66 -9.08 -10.59
C GLU A 241 -14.31 -10.15 -11.47
N GLN A 242 -13.65 -10.49 -12.56
CA GLN A 242 -14.17 -11.48 -13.53
C GLN A 242 -13.94 -12.92 -13.08
N MET A 243 -12.99 -13.17 -12.16
CA MET A 243 -12.71 -14.53 -11.66
C MET A 243 -13.88 -15.09 -10.86
N PRO A 244 -14.16 -16.41 -10.95
CA PRO A 244 -15.00 -17.13 -10.00
C PRO A 244 -14.46 -17.01 -8.56
N GLU A 245 -15.36 -17.08 -7.56
CA GLU A 245 -14.97 -16.89 -6.15
C GLU A 245 -13.85 -17.84 -5.68
N ALA A 246 -13.90 -19.11 -6.12
CA ALA A 246 -12.87 -20.09 -5.78
C ALA A 246 -11.49 -19.75 -6.35
N GLU A 247 -11.43 -19.16 -7.54
CA GLU A 247 -10.18 -18.74 -8.16
C GLU A 247 -9.62 -17.48 -7.51
N ARG A 248 -10.48 -16.55 -7.06
CA ARG A 248 -10.04 -15.37 -6.29
C ARG A 248 -9.29 -15.76 -5.03
N ALA A 249 -9.77 -16.80 -4.31
CA ALA A 249 -9.10 -17.29 -3.10
C ALA A 249 -7.70 -17.84 -3.40
N ARG A 250 -7.50 -18.48 -4.55
CA ARG A 250 -6.19 -19.00 -4.99
C ARG A 250 -5.16 -17.92 -5.32
N GLN A 251 -5.60 -16.66 -5.52
CA GLN A 251 -4.67 -15.53 -5.72
C GLN A 251 -4.00 -15.09 -4.41
N LEU A 252 -4.45 -15.60 -3.27
CA LEU A 252 -3.86 -15.27 -1.99
C LEU A 252 -2.55 -16.03 -1.79
N ARG A 253 -1.50 -15.30 -1.49
CA ARG A 253 -0.22 -15.85 -1.05
C ARG A 253 -0.29 -16.17 0.45
N PRO A 254 0.48 -17.14 0.93
CA PRO A 254 0.54 -17.48 2.34
C PRO A 254 1.07 -16.29 3.18
N VAL A 255 0.67 -16.24 4.45
CA VAL A 255 0.99 -15.13 5.38
C VAL A 255 2.48 -14.92 5.53
N GLU A 256 3.25 -15.99 5.52
CA GLU A 256 4.72 -16.00 5.66
C GLU A 256 5.46 -15.30 4.52
N CYS A 257 4.80 -15.01 3.40
CA CYS A 257 5.41 -14.21 2.32
C CYS A 257 5.77 -12.77 2.76
N LEU A 258 5.19 -12.32 3.90
CA LEU A 258 5.55 -11.04 4.53
C LEU A 258 6.84 -11.11 5.36
N LEU A 259 7.43 -12.30 5.54
CA LEU A 259 8.55 -12.58 6.43
C LEU A 259 9.80 -13.12 5.69
N PRO A 260 10.17 -12.60 4.49
CA PRO A 260 11.17 -13.23 3.62
C PRO A 260 12.58 -13.23 4.22
N THR A 261 12.88 -12.30 5.13
CA THR A 261 14.20 -12.14 5.75
C THR A 261 14.29 -12.71 7.16
N HIS A 262 13.18 -13.27 7.66
CA HIS A 262 13.15 -13.84 9.02
C HIS A 262 13.80 -15.21 9.07
N THR A 263 14.64 -15.42 10.07
CA THR A 263 15.25 -16.74 10.34
C THR A 263 14.16 -17.74 10.76
N PRO A 264 14.00 -18.87 10.07
CA PRO A 264 12.97 -19.83 10.43
C PRO A 264 13.39 -20.66 11.67
N VAL A 265 12.49 -20.79 12.64
CA VAL A 265 12.61 -21.69 13.80
C VAL A 265 11.42 -22.63 13.82
N GLN A 266 11.67 -23.93 14.01
CA GLN A 266 10.63 -24.96 14.14
C GLN A 266 10.49 -25.39 15.58
N LEU A 267 9.26 -25.49 16.05
CA LEU A 267 8.93 -25.97 17.40
C LEU A 267 8.11 -27.27 17.34
N LEU A 268 8.44 -28.19 18.22
CA LEU A 268 7.63 -29.39 18.45
C LEU A 268 6.27 -29.00 19.07
N PRO A 269 5.23 -29.85 18.98
CA PRO A 269 3.87 -29.50 19.40
C PRO A 269 3.76 -28.96 20.83
N GLU A 270 4.48 -29.53 21.76
CA GLU A 270 4.50 -29.08 23.18
C GLU A 270 5.03 -27.67 23.31
N ASP A 271 6.15 -27.35 22.65
CA ASP A 271 6.77 -26.04 22.68
C ASP A 271 5.97 -25.01 21.87
N ALA A 272 5.35 -25.44 20.78
CA ALA A 272 4.45 -24.61 19.97
C ALA A 272 3.26 -24.12 20.79
N GLY A 273 2.61 -24.98 21.57
CA GLY A 273 1.51 -24.61 22.46
C GLY A 273 1.92 -23.58 23.51
N ARG A 274 3.07 -23.76 24.14
CA ARG A 274 3.61 -22.81 25.10
C ARG A 274 3.99 -21.47 24.45
N PHE A 275 4.60 -21.52 23.26
CA PHE A 275 4.94 -20.33 22.49
C PHE A 275 3.68 -19.51 22.13
N LEU A 276 2.62 -20.15 21.67
CA LEU A 276 1.35 -19.48 21.35
C LEU A 276 0.67 -18.87 22.58
N SER A 277 0.99 -19.35 23.79
CA SER A 277 0.56 -18.75 25.05
C SER A 277 1.46 -17.57 25.49
N GLY A 278 2.42 -17.14 24.66
CA GLY A 278 3.32 -16.03 24.95
C GLY A 278 4.53 -16.42 25.85
N VAL A 279 4.74 -17.71 26.10
CA VAL A 279 5.83 -18.18 26.95
C VAL A 279 7.13 -18.27 26.16
N ARG A 280 8.19 -17.64 26.68
CA ARG A 280 9.54 -17.73 26.11
C ARG A 280 10.02 -19.19 26.11
N ARG A 281 10.81 -19.55 25.11
CA ARG A 281 11.38 -20.88 24.98
C ARG A 281 12.91 -20.81 25.03
N ARG A 282 13.53 -21.73 25.77
CA ARG A 282 14.99 -21.87 25.77
C ARG A 282 15.43 -22.96 24.83
N GLY A 283 16.52 -22.71 24.10
CA GLY A 283 17.11 -23.65 23.17
C GLY A 283 18.51 -23.24 22.73
N HIS A 284 19.07 -23.97 21.76
CA HIS A 284 20.40 -23.72 21.23
C HIS A 284 20.31 -22.93 19.91
N TRP A 285 19.71 -21.73 19.95
CA TRP A 285 19.61 -20.84 18.82
C TRP A 285 20.60 -19.69 18.95
N PRO A 286 21.28 -19.29 17.86
CA PRO A 286 22.04 -18.04 17.83
C PRO A 286 21.11 -16.83 17.98
N ASP A 287 21.65 -15.73 18.49
CA ASP A 287 20.90 -14.48 18.59
C ASP A 287 20.42 -14.03 17.20
N ALA A 288 19.16 -13.61 17.10
CA ALA A 288 18.53 -13.15 15.87
C ALA A 288 17.41 -12.15 16.19
N GLU A 289 17.41 -11.01 15.50
CA GLU A 289 16.40 -9.96 15.70
C GLU A 289 15.05 -10.29 15.05
N HIS A 290 15.07 -11.02 13.94
CA HIS A 290 13.87 -11.33 13.16
C HIS A 290 13.74 -12.83 12.95
N VAL A 291 12.77 -13.43 13.59
CA VAL A 291 12.52 -14.88 13.57
C VAL A 291 11.09 -15.17 13.18
N ALA A 292 10.89 -16.07 12.23
CA ALA A 292 9.60 -16.66 11.89
C ALA A 292 9.48 -18.04 12.55
N VAL A 293 8.48 -18.22 13.40
CA VAL A 293 8.33 -19.44 14.18
C VAL A 293 7.24 -20.31 13.59
N PHE A 294 7.58 -21.58 13.34
CA PHE A 294 6.69 -22.58 12.76
C PHE A 294 6.47 -23.75 13.72
N GLY A 295 5.27 -24.28 13.72
CA GLY A 295 4.98 -25.59 14.28
C GLY A 295 5.40 -26.71 13.31
N THR A 296 5.70 -27.90 13.82
CA THR A 296 6.04 -29.07 13.00
C THR A 296 4.84 -29.93 12.70
N GLN A 297 3.86 -29.98 13.59
CA GLN A 297 2.65 -30.83 13.51
C GLN A 297 1.42 -30.11 14.11
N PRO A 298 0.59 -29.50 13.27
CA PRO A 298 0.73 -29.31 11.82
C PRO A 298 1.83 -28.29 11.48
N LYS A 299 2.39 -28.38 10.27
CA LYS A 299 3.33 -27.37 9.77
C LYS A 299 2.57 -26.08 9.48
N ALA A 300 2.73 -25.08 10.33
CA ALA A 300 2.06 -23.80 10.22
C ALA A 300 2.90 -22.68 10.81
N LEU A 301 2.77 -21.46 10.30
CA LEU A 301 3.31 -20.26 10.94
C LEU A 301 2.59 -20.06 12.29
N LEU A 302 3.36 -19.87 13.35
CA LEU A 302 2.85 -19.56 14.70
C LEU A 302 2.93 -18.06 15.00
N GLY A 303 3.92 -17.38 14.42
CA GLY A 303 4.13 -15.95 14.62
C GLY A 303 5.59 -15.53 14.41
N THR A 304 5.92 -14.33 14.91
CA THR A 304 7.30 -13.82 14.91
C THR A 304 7.86 -13.75 16.33
N ALA A 305 9.19 -13.74 16.41
CA ALA A 305 9.95 -13.68 17.64
C ALA A 305 11.31 -12.99 17.37
N HIS A 306 12.06 -12.75 18.43
CA HIS A 306 13.51 -12.57 18.38
C HIS A 306 14.20 -13.57 19.31
N ILE A 307 15.49 -13.81 19.07
CA ILE A 307 16.30 -14.68 19.91
C ILE A 307 17.38 -13.84 20.58
N LYS A 308 17.46 -13.96 21.91
CA LYS A 308 18.49 -13.31 22.72
C LYS A 308 18.99 -14.27 23.81
N ALA A 309 20.29 -14.50 23.85
CA ALA A 309 20.95 -15.38 24.82
C ALA A 309 20.31 -16.79 24.87
N GLY A 310 19.99 -17.38 23.72
CA GLY A 310 19.35 -18.68 23.59
C GLY A 310 17.87 -18.71 24.01
N GLU A 311 17.24 -17.59 24.29
CA GLU A 311 15.81 -17.47 24.53
C GLU A 311 15.06 -17.01 23.29
N LEU A 312 14.08 -17.78 22.85
CA LEU A 312 13.11 -17.39 21.81
C LEU A 312 11.97 -16.59 22.48
N ILE A 313 11.88 -15.31 22.17
CA ILE A 313 10.96 -14.35 22.79
C ILE A 313 9.86 -13.98 21.81
N PRO A 314 8.59 -14.36 22.10
CA PRO A 314 7.45 -14.07 21.20
C PRO A 314 7.21 -12.57 21.01
N GLU A 315 6.81 -12.18 19.79
CA GLU A 315 6.44 -10.79 19.44
C GLU A 315 5.00 -10.70 18.89
N ARG A 316 4.76 -11.26 17.70
CA ARG A 316 3.44 -11.30 17.05
C ARG A 316 2.99 -12.73 16.90
N LEU A 317 1.90 -13.08 17.56
CA LEU A 317 1.40 -14.45 17.58
C LEU A 317 0.11 -14.58 16.77
N LEU A 318 -0.02 -15.67 16.02
CA LEU A 318 -1.30 -16.11 15.49
C LEU A 318 -2.11 -16.79 16.59
N SER A 319 -3.42 -16.62 16.58
CA SER A 319 -4.30 -17.35 17.47
C SER A 319 -4.57 -18.76 16.94
N PRO A 320 -4.86 -19.75 17.79
CA PRO A 320 -5.23 -21.09 17.34
C PRO A 320 -6.36 -21.12 16.29
N PRO A 321 -7.44 -20.32 16.40
CA PRO A 321 -8.47 -20.25 15.36
C PRO A 321 -7.94 -19.73 14.01
N GLU A 322 -7.01 -18.74 14.01
CA GLU A 322 -6.41 -18.25 12.76
C GLU A 322 -5.56 -19.33 12.09
N ILE A 323 -4.75 -20.07 12.88
CA ILE A 323 -3.94 -21.19 12.39
C ILE A 323 -4.82 -22.28 11.80
N HIS A 324 -5.89 -22.67 12.50
CA HIS A 324 -6.85 -23.69 12.04
C HIS A 324 -7.49 -23.28 10.71
N SER A 325 -7.99 -22.05 10.61
CA SER A 325 -8.61 -21.53 9.39
C SER A 325 -7.64 -21.43 8.21
N ILE A 326 -6.35 -21.10 8.46
CA ILE A 326 -5.30 -21.13 7.43
C ILE A 326 -5.10 -22.55 6.91
N LEU A 327 -4.98 -23.53 7.80
CA LEU A 327 -4.76 -24.93 7.42
C LEU A 327 -5.95 -25.51 6.64
N GLU A 328 -7.20 -25.20 7.03
CA GLU A 328 -8.40 -25.59 6.28
C GLU A 328 -8.45 -24.98 4.88
N SER A 329 -7.91 -23.77 4.68
CA SER A 329 -7.88 -23.11 3.39
C SER A 329 -6.83 -23.67 2.42
N LEU A 330 -5.88 -24.46 2.94
CA LEU A 330 -4.80 -25.10 2.18
C LEU A 330 -5.10 -26.57 1.83
N ALA A 331 -6.09 -27.18 2.49
CA ALA A 331 -6.55 -28.55 2.24
C ALA A 331 -7.55 -28.60 1.06
#